data_9911304e095d6df9b32d149bb53053f0
#
_entry.id   9911304e095d6df9b32d149bb53053f0
#
_cell.length_a   1.000
_cell.length_b   1.000
_cell.length_c   1.000
_cell.angle_alpha   90.00
_cell.angle_beta   90.00
_cell.angle_gamma   90.00
#
_symmetry.space_group_name_H-M   'P 1'
#
loop_
_entity.id
_entity.type
_entity.pdbx_description
1 polymer ?
#
loop_
_entity_poly.entity_id
_entity_poly.type
_entity_poly.pdbx_seq_one_letter_code
_entity_poly.pdbx_strand_id
1 'polypeptide(L)'
;MAHRLVVVSFDSLQENDLPVLAAMPNFARILPKAAVVRRVRPIYPTLTYPIHTTLITGVPPKQHGILHNQIPGLERENPDWSLYGSDWYWYADTVQVPTLPQQAQQAGRKAASVLWPVTAGQVEYLSVPPIWPDKRQDPQQLLRQAMTPGAFDRFWARYHSHYKWHNVDDMHFYGVEIALEVLEQDKPDLLLHHVEHLDSTRHRYGDSGRDVYDCLRQLDIILG
;
A
#
# COMPACT_ATOMS: atom_id res chain seq x y z
N MET A 1 5.36 28.34 1.84
CA MET A 1 5.57 27.01 2.43
C MET A 1 5.48 25.99 1.32
N ALA A 2 6.39 25.05 1.24
CA ALA A 2 6.26 23.95 0.27
C ALA A 2 5.02 23.11 0.66
N HIS A 3 4.10 22.92 -0.27
CA HIS A 3 2.94 22.05 -0.06
C HIS A 3 3.42 20.60 -0.16
N ARG A 4 3.03 19.76 0.80
CA ARG A 4 3.25 18.32 0.79
C ARG A 4 1.97 17.62 0.39
N LEU A 5 2.11 16.54 -0.37
CA LEU A 5 1.01 15.66 -0.73
C LEU A 5 1.20 14.32 0.00
N VAL A 6 0.23 13.95 0.81
CA VAL A 6 0.14 12.62 1.42
C VAL A 6 -1.06 11.91 0.83
N VAL A 7 -0.81 10.78 0.20
CA VAL A 7 -1.84 9.92 -0.37
C VAL A 7 -1.94 8.67 0.50
N VAL A 8 -3.08 8.48 1.13
CA VAL A 8 -3.39 7.26 1.89
C VAL A 8 -4.46 6.49 1.13
N SER A 9 -4.16 5.26 0.76
CA SER A 9 -5.12 4.36 0.14
C SER A 9 -5.57 3.32 1.16
N PHE A 10 -6.85 3.34 1.52
CA PHE A 10 -7.48 2.27 2.27
C PHE A 10 -8.09 1.28 1.27
N ASP A 11 -7.48 0.10 1.15
CA ASP A 11 -7.94 -0.90 0.19
C ASP A 11 -9.34 -1.41 0.57
N SER A 12 -10.17 -1.66 -0.45
CA SER A 12 -11.57 -2.08 -0.30
C SER A 12 -12.50 -1.10 0.44
N LEU A 13 -12.11 0.17 0.68
CA LEU A 13 -13.00 1.16 1.25
C LEU A 13 -14.10 1.52 0.26
N GLN A 14 -15.36 1.45 0.69
CA GLN A 14 -16.55 1.61 -0.15
C GLN A 14 -17.35 2.86 0.22
N GLU A 15 -18.19 3.34 -0.72
CA GLU A 15 -19.12 4.44 -0.47
C GLU A 15 -20.04 4.15 0.73
N ASN A 16 -20.45 2.90 0.91
CA ASN A 16 -21.31 2.47 2.00
C ASN A 16 -20.66 2.56 3.39
N ASP A 17 -19.34 2.69 3.48
CA ASP A 17 -18.62 2.87 4.73
C ASP A 17 -18.64 4.33 5.21
N LEU A 18 -18.83 5.28 4.30
CA LEU A 18 -18.75 6.72 4.61
C LEU A 18 -19.68 7.17 5.72
N PRO A 19 -20.95 6.71 5.84
CA PRO A 19 -21.80 7.08 6.95
C PRO A 19 -21.27 6.60 8.32
N VAL A 20 -20.64 5.43 8.35
CA VAL A 20 -20.03 4.87 9.56
C VAL A 20 -18.78 5.67 9.93
N LEU A 21 -17.91 5.91 8.96
CA LEU A 21 -16.69 6.70 9.15
C LEU A 21 -16.99 8.14 9.57
N ALA A 22 -18.02 8.77 8.99
CA ALA A 22 -18.41 10.14 9.34
C ALA A 22 -18.83 10.31 10.81
N ALA A 23 -19.20 9.22 11.49
CA ALA A 23 -19.50 9.20 12.91
C ALA A 23 -18.26 8.91 13.79
N MET A 24 -17.11 8.57 13.21
CA MET A 24 -15.86 8.27 13.92
C MET A 24 -15.03 9.53 14.15
N PRO A 25 -14.27 9.62 15.26
CA PRO A 25 -13.67 10.88 15.71
C PRO A 25 -12.78 11.59 14.69
N ASN A 26 -11.90 10.86 14.00
CA ASN A 26 -10.91 11.46 13.10
C ASN A 26 -11.50 11.75 11.72
N PHE A 27 -12.26 10.82 11.14
CA PHE A 27 -13.01 11.07 9.91
C PHE A 27 -14.01 12.21 10.08
N ALA A 28 -14.75 12.28 11.20
CA ALA A 28 -15.68 13.38 11.50
C ALA A 28 -14.99 14.76 11.52
N ARG A 29 -13.72 14.81 11.91
CA ARG A 29 -12.90 16.05 11.92
C ARG A 29 -12.45 16.45 10.52
N ILE A 30 -12.21 15.48 9.62
CA ILE A 30 -11.62 15.69 8.29
C ILE A 30 -12.70 15.87 7.23
N LEU A 31 -13.70 15.01 7.19
CA LEU A 31 -14.72 14.98 6.14
C LEU A 31 -15.44 16.32 5.91
N PRO A 32 -15.80 17.13 6.93
CA PRO A 32 -16.44 18.45 6.72
C PRO A 32 -15.55 19.45 5.98
N LYS A 33 -14.24 19.21 5.94
CA LYS A 33 -13.24 20.08 5.30
C LYS A 33 -12.74 19.51 3.97
N ALA A 34 -13.19 18.31 3.60
CA ALA A 34 -12.72 17.57 2.46
C ALA A 34 -13.64 17.76 1.23
N ALA A 35 -13.04 17.74 0.05
CA ALA A 35 -13.78 17.46 -1.16
C ALA A 35 -14.02 15.94 -1.24
N VAL A 36 -15.29 15.53 -1.36
CA VAL A 36 -15.66 14.11 -1.40
C VAL A 36 -16.18 13.76 -2.79
N VAL A 37 -15.51 12.82 -3.45
CA VAL A 37 -15.97 12.24 -4.71
C VAL A 37 -16.60 10.88 -4.41
N ARG A 38 -17.89 10.76 -4.76
CA ARG A 38 -18.63 9.52 -4.62
C ARG A 38 -18.72 8.80 -5.96
N ARG A 39 -18.96 7.49 -5.95
CA ARG A 39 -19.18 6.66 -7.15
C ARG A 39 -18.00 6.71 -8.12
N VAL A 40 -16.81 6.57 -7.61
CA VAL A 40 -15.60 6.44 -8.44
C VAL A 40 -15.70 5.13 -9.22
N ARG A 41 -15.56 5.20 -10.55
CA ARG A 41 -15.45 4.00 -11.39
C ARG A 41 -13.99 3.58 -11.45
N PRO A 42 -13.65 2.38 -10.96
CA PRO A 42 -12.29 1.86 -11.10
C PRO A 42 -11.98 1.47 -12.57
N ILE A 43 -10.72 1.22 -12.84
CA ILE A 43 -10.27 0.59 -14.09
C ILE A 43 -10.62 -0.91 -14.10
N TYR A 44 -10.52 -1.54 -15.27
CA TYR A 44 -10.58 -3.00 -15.39
C TYR A 44 -9.18 -3.54 -15.76
N PRO A 45 -8.69 -4.63 -15.11
CA PRO A 45 -9.33 -5.38 -14.02
C PRO A 45 -9.34 -4.61 -12.69
N THR A 46 -10.39 -4.87 -11.89
CA THR A 46 -10.58 -4.22 -10.58
C THR A 46 -9.79 -4.99 -9.51
N LEU A 47 -8.47 -4.88 -9.58
CA LEU A 47 -7.52 -5.56 -8.70
C LEU A 47 -6.55 -4.54 -8.09
N THR A 48 -6.02 -4.84 -6.92
CA THR A 48 -5.17 -3.95 -6.13
C THR A 48 -3.98 -3.39 -6.93
N TYR A 49 -3.17 -4.26 -7.53
CA TYR A 49 -1.92 -3.85 -8.20
C TYR A 49 -2.17 -3.06 -9.48
N PRO A 50 -3.07 -3.48 -10.41
CA PRO A 50 -3.45 -2.66 -11.56
C PRO A 50 -4.01 -1.28 -11.19
N ILE A 51 -4.88 -1.20 -10.16
CA ILE A 51 -5.47 0.06 -9.71
C ILE A 51 -4.40 0.99 -9.14
N HIS A 52 -3.58 0.51 -8.20
CA HIS A 52 -2.56 1.32 -7.54
C HIS A 52 -1.46 1.78 -8.52
N THR A 53 -1.12 0.94 -9.51
CA THR A 53 -0.21 1.35 -10.60
C THR A 53 -0.85 2.40 -11.49
N THR A 54 -2.14 2.27 -11.82
CA THR A 54 -2.89 3.30 -12.58
C THR A 54 -2.92 4.63 -11.81
N LEU A 55 -3.12 4.62 -10.50
CA LEU A 55 -3.14 5.85 -9.67
C LEU A 55 -1.83 6.63 -9.73
N ILE A 56 -0.69 5.94 -9.76
CA ILE A 56 0.63 6.58 -9.76
C ILE A 56 1.23 6.80 -11.14
N THR A 57 0.62 6.25 -12.21
CA THR A 57 1.10 6.44 -13.59
C THR A 57 0.16 7.31 -14.41
N GLY A 58 -1.12 7.41 -14.03
CA GLY A 58 -2.15 8.11 -14.78
C GLY A 58 -2.56 7.45 -16.10
N VAL A 59 -2.12 6.21 -16.36
CA VAL A 59 -2.42 5.46 -17.59
C VAL A 59 -3.04 4.10 -17.29
N PRO A 60 -3.82 3.51 -18.22
CA PRO A 60 -4.48 2.23 -18.00
C PRO A 60 -3.50 1.04 -18.01
N PRO A 61 -3.91 -0.14 -17.49
CA PRO A 61 -3.09 -1.36 -17.38
C PRO A 61 -2.37 -1.76 -18.65
N LYS A 62 -3.00 -1.64 -19.81
CA LYS A 62 -2.37 -1.94 -21.12
C LYS A 62 -1.15 -1.07 -21.44
N GLN A 63 -0.98 0.07 -20.80
CA GLN A 63 0.15 0.98 -21.02
C GLN A 63 1.21 0.84 -19.92
N HIS A 64 0.81 0.66 -18.66
CA HIS A 64 1.79 0.48 -17.59
C HIS A 64 2.23 -0.98 -17.38
N GLY A 65 1.56 -1.96 -18.02
CA GLY A 65 2.01 -3.37 -18.06
C GLY A 65 1.52 -4.24 -16.89
N ILE A 66 0.97 -3.68 -15.84
CA ILE A 66 0.48 -4.43 -14.67
C ILE A 66 -1.00 -4.79 -14.90
N LEU A 67 -1.24 -6.04 -15.30
CA LEU A 67 -2.57 -6.51 -15.73
C LEU A 67 -3.29 -7.32 -14.63
N HIS A 68 -2.57 -7.78 -13.62
CA HIS A 68 -3.07 -8.62 -12.54
C HIS A 68 -2.25 -8.36 -11.27
N ASN A 69 -2.65 -8.90 -10.12
CA ASN A 69 -1.78 -8.91 -8.93
C ASN A 69 -0.60 -9.87 -9.14
N GLN A 70 -0.84 -10.97 -9.84
CA GLN A 70 0.13 -12.04 -10.12
C GLN A 70 0.68 -11.92 -11.54
N ILE A 71 1.92 -12.35 -11.72
CA ILE A 71 2.60 -12.38 -13.02
C ILE A 71 2.04 -13.53 -13.84
N PRO A 72 1.46 -13.27 -15.04
CA PRO A 72 0.92 -14.33 -15.90
C PRO A 72 1.99 -15.36 -16.27
N GLY A 73 1.61 -16.63 -16.24
CA GLY A 73 2.51 -17.75 -16.57
C GLY A 73 3.39 -18.22 -15.41
N LEU A 74 3.34 -17.52 -14.26
CA LEU A 74 3.90 -18.04 -13.00
C LEU A 74 2.82 -18.66 -12.11
N GLU A 75 1.57 -18.65 -12.56
CA GLU A 75 0.45 -19.29 -11.90
C GLU A 75 0.78 -20.78 -11.70
N ARG A 76 0.59 -21.23 -10.49
CA ARG A 76 0.92 -22.60 -10.12
C ARG A 76 -0.19 -23.55 -10.52
N GLU A 77 0.17 -24.67 -11.12
CA GLU A 77 -0.75 -25.76 -11.45
C GLU A 77 -1.44 -26.35 -10.21
N ASN A 78 -0.87 -26.14 -9.02
CA ASN A 78 -1.45 -26.57 -7.75
C ASN A 78 -1.37 -25.43 -6.72
N PRO A 79 -2.49 -24.87 -6.24
CA PRO A 79 -2.49 -23.76 -5.32
C PRO A 79 -1.99 -24.17 -3.93
N ASP A 80 -0.69 -24.14 -3.73
CA ASP A 80 -0.09 -24.20 -2.41
C ASP A 80 -0.15 -22.80 -1.78
N TRP A 81 -1.14 -22.57 -0.94
CA TRP A 81 -1.33 -21.31 -0.21
C TRP A 81 -0.14 -20.92 0.67
N SER A 82 0.79 -21.85 0.96
CA SER A 82 2.03 -21.52 1.68
C SER A 82 3.00 -20.68 0.85
N LEU A 83 2.78 -20.60 -0.45
CA LEU A 83 3.57 -19.85 -1.41
C LEU A 83 2.84 -18.59 -1.92
N TYR A 84 1.73 -18.22 -1.29
CA TYR A 84 0.93 -17.05 -1.63
C TYR A 84 1.80 -15.79 -1.67
N GLY A 85 1.65 -15.02 -2.74
CA GLY A 85 2.34 -13.76 -2.96
C GLY A 85 3.69 -13.85 -3.69
N SER A 86 4.36 -15.01 -3.74
CA SER A 86 5.69 -15.14 -4.37
C SER A 86 5.69 -14.94 -5.90
N ASP A 87 4.53 -14.99 -6.53
CA ASP A 87 4.28 -14.79 -7.96
C ASP A 87 3.67 -13.42 -8.28
N TRP A 88 3.62 -12.52 -7.29
CA TRP A 88 3.03 -11.20 -7.46
C TRP A 88 3.99 -10.20 -8.10
N TYR A 89 3.41 -9.14 -8.70
CA TYR A 89 4.15 -8.01 -9.25
C TYR A 89 4.72 -7.12 -8.13
N TRP A 90 5.79 -7.53 -7.48
CA TRP A 90 6.39 -6.72 -6.41
C TRP A 90 7.26 -5.59 -6.94
N TYR A 91 8.03 -5.87 -8.03
CA TYR A 91 9.14 -5.03 -8.47
C TYR A 91 8.71 -3.91 -9.41
N ALA A 92 9.21 -2.72 -9.13
CA ALA A 92 8.89 -1.50 -9.86
C ALA A 92 9.41 -1.48 -11.31
N ASP A 93 10.44 -2.26 -11.63
CA ASP A 93 10.99 -2.39 -12.97
C ASP A 93 10.04 -3.08 -13.97
N THR A 94 8.99 -3.72 -13.46
CA THR A 94 7.91 -4.28 -14.28
C THR A 94 6.96 -3.21 -14.83
N VAL A 95 6.95 -2.01 -14.26
CA VAL A 95 6.12 -0.88 -14.71
C VAL A 95 6.75 -0.22 -15.92
N GLN A 96 6.03 -0.20 -17.04
CA GLN A 96 6.54 0.19 -18.36
C GLN A 96 6.55 1.72 -18.61
N VAL A 97 6.06 2.52 -17.68
CA VAL A 97 5.97 3.98 -17.79
C VAL A 97 6.42 4.66 -16.49
N PRO A 98 6.88 5.91 -16.55
CA PRO A 98 7.27 6.63 -15.34
C PRO A 98 6.13 6.78 -14.34
N THR A 99 6.44 6.60 -13.05
CA THR A 99 5.50 6.77 -11.94
C THR A 99 5.56 8.18 -11.36
N LEU A 100 4.51 8.61 -10.67
CA LEU A 100 4.45 9.90 -9.99
C LEU A 100 5.61 10.11 -8.99
N PRO A 101 6.01 9.14 -8.14
CA PRO A 101 7.20 9.29 -7.30
C PRO A 101 8.49 9.51 -8.08
N GLN A 102 8.71 8.80 -9.18
CA GLN A 102 9.88 8.99 -10.04
C GLN A 102 9.88 10.37 -10.67
N GLN A 103 8.74 10.83 -11.18
CA GLN A 103 8.60 12.18 -11.74
C GLN A 103 8.82 13.27 -10.67
N ALA A 104 8.34 13.07 -9.45
CA ALA A 104 8.61 13.97 -8.34
C ALA A 104 10.12 14.08 -8.06
N GLN A 105 10.84 12.95 -7.99
CA GLN A 105 12.30 12.93 -7.79
C GLN A 105 13.04 13.63 -8.94
N GLN A 106 12.65 13.37 -10.19
CA GLN A 106 13.24 14.05 -11.35
C GLN A 106 13.02 15.57 -11.32
N ALA A 107 11.90 16.01 -10.72
CA ALA A 107 11.63 17.43 -10.50
C ALA A 107 12.29 17.99 -9.23
N GLY A 108 13.22 17.27 -8.60
CA GLY A 108 13.92 17.68 -7.38
C GLY A 108 13.05 17.66 -6.11
N ARG A 109 11.94 16.93 -6.12
CA ARG A 109 11.07 16.73 -4.97
C ARG A 109 11.35 15.41 -4.28
N LYS A 110 11.31 15.40 -2.95
CA LYS A 110 11.45 14.16 -2.19
C LYS A 110 10.19 13.33 -2.25
N ALA A 111 10.30 12.09 -2.69
CA ALA A 111 9.19 11.13 -2.68
C ALA A 111 9.47 9.98 -1.71
N ALA A 112 8.40 9.38 -1.19
CA ALA A 112 8.45 8.15 -0.41
C ALA A 112 7.20 7.30 -0.68
N SER A 113 7.34 5.98 -0.55
CA SER A 113 6.23 5.03 -0.57
C SER A 113 6.36 4.03 0.57
N VAL A 114 5.24 3.76 1.25
CA VAL A 114 5.15 2.77 2.31
C VAL A 114 3.98 1.83 2.01
N LEU A 115 4.30 0.55 1.87
CA LEU A 115 3.38 -0.53 1.49
C LEU A 115 2.61 -0.28 0.18
N TRP A 116 3.06 0.64 -0.68
CA TRP A 116 2.42 0.86 -1.98
C TRP A 116 2.78 -0.26 -2.95
N PRO A 117 1.80 -0.87 -3.64
CA PRO A 117 2.05 -1.97 -4.59
C PRO A 117 3.03 -1.61 -5.70
N VAL A 118 3.75 -2.61 -6.19
CA VAL A 118 4.70 -2.52 -7.32
C VAL A 118 5.79 -1.47 -7.10
N THR A 119 6.37 -1.42 -5.90
CA THR A 119 7.44 -0.45 -5.56
C THR A 119 8.71 -1.11 -5.03
N ALA A 120 8.81 -2.45 -5.03
CA ALA A 120 10.03 -3.15 -4.64
C ALA A 120 11.20 -2.83 -5.59
N GLY A 121 12.41 -2.80 -5.02
CA GLY A 121 13.63 -2.55 -5.78
C GLY A 121 13.85 -1.07 -6.18
N GLN A 122 13.01 -0.15 -5.72
CA GLN A 122 13.19 1.27 -5.97
C GLN A 122 14.44 1.82 -5.28
N VAL A 123 15.25 2.56 -6.05
CA VAL A 123 16.47 3.22 -5.57
C VAL A 123 16.42 4.75 -5.72
N GLU A 124 15.49 5.25 -6.53
CA GLU A 124 15.38 6.68 -6.83
C GLU A 124 14.73 7.47 -5.68
N TYR A 125 13.86 6.81 -4.91
CA TYR A 125 13.17 7.40 -3.75
C TYR A 125 12.99 6.35 -2.64
N LEU A 126 12.69 6.78 -1.42
CA LEU A 126 12.47 5.89 -0.29
C LEU A 126 11.24 4.99 -0.53
N SER A 127 11.47 3.68 -0.58
CA SER A 127 10.41 2.68 -0.73
C SER A 127 10.52 1.57 0.31
N VAL A 128 9.40 1.31 0.98
CA VAL A 128 9.15 0.15 1.83
C VAL A 128 7.96 -0.60 1.20
N PRO A 129 8.21 -1.57 0.31
CA PRO A 129 7.17 -2.23 -0.46
C PRO A 129 6.40 -3.27 0.35
N PRO A 130 5.16 -3.63 -0.05
CA PRO A 130 4.42 -4.74 0.52
C PRO A 130 4.98 -6.05 -0.05
N ILE A 131 5.76 -6.78 0.74
CA ILE A 131 6.32 -8.08 0.36
C ILE A 131 5.69 -9.16 1.21
N TRP A 132 5.23 -10.22 0.56
CA TRP A 132 4.64 -11.40 1.17
C TRP A 132 5.56 -12.61 0.94
N PRO A 133 6.58 -12.83 1.79
CA PRO A 133 7.50 -13.97 1.63
C PRO A 133 6.74 -15.28 1.75
N ASP A 134 7.05 -16.23 0.89
CA ASP A 134 6.61 -17.61 1.10
C ASP A 134 7.48 -18.32 2.17
N LYS A 135 7.03 -19.49 2.63
CA LYS A 135 7.70 -20.24 3.71
C LYS A 135 9.12 -20.70 3.37
N ARG A 136 9.53 -20.64 2.10
CA ARG A 136 10.86 -21.07 1.64
C ARG A 136 11.85 -19.91 1.61
N GLN A 137 11.35 -18.67 1.70
CA GLN A 137 12.15 -17.46 1.60
C GLN A 137 12.52 -16.95 2.99
N ASP A 138 13.74 -16.41 3.11
CA ASP A 138 14.13 -15.63 4.29
C ASP A 138 13.50 -14.23 4.18
N PRO A 139 12.55 -13.88 5.05
CA PRO A 139 11.88 -12.59 5.00
C PRO A 139 12.83 -11.40 5.11
N GLN A 140 13.87 -11.53 5.95
CA GLN A 140 14.83 -10.44 6.16
C GLN A 140 15.68 -10.20 4.92
N GLN A 141 16.15 -11.26 4.28
CA GLN A 141 16.92 -11.16 3.05
C GLN A 141 16.08 -10.55 1.93
N LEU A 142 14.84 -11.01 1.79
CA LEU A 142 13.92 -10.53 0.76
C LEU A 142 13.57 -9.05 0.96
N LEU A 143 13.21 -8.65 2.17
CA LEU A 143 12.90 -7.25 2.49
C LEU A 143 14.12 -6.34 2.28
N ARG A 144 15.32 -6.79 2.66
CA ARG A 144 16.56 -6.03 2.44
C ARG A 144 16.83 -5.80 0.95
N GLN A 145 16.50 -6.76 0.10
CA GLN A 145 16.64 -6.63 -1.36
C GLN A 145 15.54 -5.77 -1.98
N ALA A 146 14.34 -5.82 -1.43
CA ALA A 146 13.16 -5.17 -1.96
C ALA A 146 13.06 -3.68 -1.56
N MET A 147 13.51 -3.32 -0.38
CA MET A 147 13.51 -1.93 0.11
C MET A 147 14.61 -1.11 -0.52
N THR A 148 14.43 0.21 -0.54
CA THR A 148 15.51 1.15 -0.89
C THR A 148 16.74 0.89 -0.01
N PRO A 149 17.98 0.96 -0.56
CA PRO A 149 19.19 0.75 0.21
C PRO A 149 19.23 1.55 1.52
N GLY A 150 19.51 0.86 2.62
CA GLY A 150 19.53 1.44 3.98
C GLY A 150 18.17 1.53 4.69
N ALA A 151 17.06 1.44 3.97
CA ALA A 151 15.73 1.48 4.57
C ALA A 151 15.46 0.26 5.46
N PHE A 152 15.89 -0.92 5.04
CA PHE A 152 15.74 -2.13 5.84
C PHE A 152 16.40 -1.98 7.23
N ASP A 153 17.66 -1.59 7.28
CA ASP A 153 18.40 -1.49 8.54
C ASP A 153 17.77 -0.43 9.46
N ARG A 154 17.31 0.69 8.89
CA ARG A 154 16.64 1.76 9.61
C ARG A 154 15.34 1.32 10.25
N PHE A 155 14.45 0.68 9.51
CA PHE A 155 13.12 0.37 9.96
C PHE A 155 13.03 -0.99 10.67
N TRP A 156 13.80 -1.98 10.22
CA TRP A 156 13.79 -3.31 10.83
C TRP A 156 14.22 -3.26 12.30
N ALA A 157 15.26 -2.53 12.62
CA ALA A 157 15.76 -2.42 14.00
C ALA A 157 14.67 -1.90 14.98
N ARG A 158 13.73 -1.08 14.49
CA ARG A 158 12.70 -0.45 15.33
C ARG A 158 11.36 -1.19 15.31
N TYR A 159 10.95 -1.67 14.15
CA TYR A 159 9.57 -2.10 13.90
C TYR A 159 9.41 -3.58 13.60
N HIS A 160 10.48 -4.39 13.56
CA HIS A 160 10.40 -5.80 13.24
C HIS A 160 9.47 -6.61 14.16
N SER A 161 9.27 -6.18 15.40
CA SER A 161 8.34 -6.82 16.32
C SER A 161 6.88 -6.77 15.87
N HIS A 162 6.53 -5.77 15.05
CA HIS A 162 5.21 -5.61 14.43
C HIS A 162 5.15 -6.26 13.04
N TYR A 163 6.28 -6.70 12.50
CA TYR A 163 6.33 -7.40 11.23
C TYR A 163 6.06 -8.90 11.44
N LYS A 164 4.81 -9.28 11.28
CA LYS A 164 4.37 -10.67 11.30
C LYS A 164 3.95 -11.10 9.91
N TRP A 165 4.90 -11.51 9.11
CA TRP A 165 4.75 -11.82 7.70
C TRP A 165 3.73 -12.93 7.35
N HIS A 166 3.25 -13.65 8.35
CA HIS A 166 2.12 -14.60 8.21
C HIS A 166 0.76 -13.97 8.55
N ASN A 167 0.73 -12.75 9.03
CA ASN A 167 -0.48 -12.09 9.46
C ASN A 167 -0.58 -10.71 8.83
N VAL A 168 -1.42 -10.62 7.81
CA VAL A 168 -1.72 -9.38 7.06
C VAL A 168 -2.19 -8.27 8.01
N ASP A 169 -2.94 -8.64 9.04
CA ASP A 169 -3.51 -7.71 10.01
C ASP A 169 -2.43 -6.94 10.82
N ASP A 170 -1.25 -7.53 10.99
CA ASP A 170 -0.13 -6.88 11.69
C ASP A 170 0.74 -6.02 10.74
N MET A 171 0.74 -6.30 9.45
CA MET A 171 1.53 -5.56 8.46
C MET A 171 1.12 -4.08 8.35
N HIS A 172 -0.17 -3.77 8.55
CA HIS A 172 -0.61 -2.39 8.46
C HIS A 172 -0.05 -1.54 9.61
N PHE A 173 0.07 -2.07 10.84
CA PHE A 173 0.70 -1.34 11.96
C PHE A 173 2.17 -1.04 11.67
N TYR A 174 2.90 -2.04 11.16
CA TYR A 174 4.28 -1.84 10.71
C TYR A 174 4.38 -0.70 9.67
N GLY A 175 3.49 -0.70 8.68
CA GLY A 175 3.46 0.33 7.65
C GLY A 175 3.11 1.72 8.19
N VAL A 176 2.14 1.82 9.10
CA VAL A 176 1.74 3.10 9.71
C VAL A 176 2.88 3.74 10.50
N GLU A 177 3.55 2.97 11.34
CA GLU A 177 4.68 3.47 12.15
C GLU A 177 5.82 3.98 11.26
N ILE A 178 6.13 3.25 10.18
CA ILE A 178 7.12 3.70 9.19
C ILE A 178 6.65 4.96 8.49
N ALA A 179 5.39 5.03 8.06
CA ALA A 179 4.86 6.20 7.37
C ALA A 179 4.91 7.45 8.25
N LEU A 180 4.60 7.33 9.54
CA LEU A 180 4.71 8.42 10.52
C LEU A 180 6.17 8.85 10.70
N GLU A 181 7.09 7.91 10.89
CA GLU A 181 8.52 8.25 10.99
C GLU A 181 9.03 8.97 9.74
N VAL A 182 8.64 8.49 8.54
CA VAL A 182 9.02 9.13 7.26
C VAL A 182 8.46 10.55 7.17
N LEU A 183 7.20 10.77 7.58
CA LEU A 183 6.59 12.11 7.59
C LEU A 183 7.32 13.07 8.53
N GLU A 184 7.73 12.61 9.70
CA GLU A 184 8.37 13.41 10.72
C GLU A 184 9.86 13.71 10.40
N GLN A 185 10.59 12.70 9.98
CA GLN A 185 12.05 12.78 9.82
C GLN A 185 12.47 13.15 8.41
N ASP A 186 11.96 12.45 7.38
CA ASP A 186 12.36 12.67 5.98
C ASP A 186 11.62 13.84 5.35
N LYS A 187 10.41 14.12 5.84
CA LYS A 187 9.56 15.23 5.38
C LYS A 187 9.40 15.25 3.87
N PRO A 188 8.96 14.15 3.23
CA PRO A 188 8.82 14.08 1.79
C PRO A 188 7.80 15.10 1.26
N ASP A 189 8.00 15.57 0.03
CA ASP A 189 7.00 16.38 -0.69
C ASP A 189 5.83 15.51 -1.16
N LEU A 190 6.07 14.22 -1.43
CA LEU A 190 5.09 13.22 -1.79
C LEU A 190 5.28 11.96 -0.93
N LEU A 191 4.26 11.57 -0.17
CA LEU A 191 4.18 10.26 0.47
C LEU A 191 3.00 9.48 -0.11
N LEU A 192 3.26 8.25 -0.51
CA LEU A 192 2.24 7.25 -0.83
C LEU A 192 2.20 6.22 0.29
N HIS A 193 1.03 5.97 0.87
CA HIS A 193 0.84 4.94 1.89
C HIS A 193 -0.39 4.09 1.55
N HIS A 194 -0.23 2.77 1.56
CA HIS A 194 -1.31 1.82 1.31
C HIS A 194 -1.60 1.02 2.58
N VAL A 195 -2.87 0.92 2.93
CA VAL A 195 -3.39 0.20 4.10
C VAL A 195 -4.36 -0.87 3.61
N GLU A 196 -3.94 -2.13 3.70
CA GLU A 196 -4.65 -3.29 3.15
C GLU A 196 -5.67 -3.90 4.12
N HIS A 197 -5.61 -3.58 5.40
CA HIS A 197 -6.31 -4.28 6.48
C HIS A 197 -7.82 -4.53 6.23
N LEU A 198 -8.53 -3.56 5.65
CA LEU A 198 -9.96 -3.70 5.38
C LEU A 198 -10.24 -4.71 4.25
N ASP A 199 -9.37 -4.79 3.25
CA ASP A 199 -9.45 -5.79 2.17
C ASP A 199 -9.35 -7.21 2.74
N SER A 200 -8.31 -7.48 3.51
CA SER A 200 -8.12 -8.77 4.19
C SER A 200 -9.28 -9.13 5.12
N THR A 201 -9.82 -8.13 5.82
CA THR A 201 -10.99 -8.33 6.68
C THR A 201 -12.22 -8.73 5.86
N ARG A 202 -12.46 -8.05 4.74
CA ARG A 202 -13.59 -8.37 3.86
C ARG A 202 -13.45 -9.72 3.16
N HIS A 203 -12.26 -10.07 2.74
CA HIS A 203 -12.00 -11.42 2.20
C HIS A 203 -12.32 -12.53 3.20
N ARG A 204 -12.12 -12.29 4.48
CA ARG A 204 -12.30 -13.29 5.55
C ARG A 204 -13.72 -13.33 6.09
N TYR A 205 -14.38 -12.19 6.23
CA TYR A 205 -15.64 -12.06 6.97
C TYR A 205 -16.80 -11.49 6.13
N GLY A 206 -16.57 -11.11 4.87
CA GLY A 206 -17.56 -10.50 3.99
C GLY A 206 -17.61 -8.98 4.08
N ASP A 207 -18.56 -8.36 3.38
CA ASP A 207 -18.61 -6.92 3.16
C ASP A 207 -19.07 -6.09 4.36
N SER A 208 -19.69 -6.72 5.36
CA SER A 208 -20.29 -6.03 6.52
C SER A 208 -20.27 -6.89 7.77
N GLY A 209 -20.55 -6.29 8.91
CA GLY A 209 -20.60 -6.98 10.19
C GLY A 209 -19.64 -6.39 11.20
N ARG A 210 -19.52 -7.07 12.35
CA ARG A 210 -18.74 -6.58 13.48
C ARG A 210 -17.26 -6.43 13.15
N ASP A 211 -16.68 -7.42 12.47
CA ASP A 211 -15.24 -7.42 12.14
C ASP A 211 -14.90 -6.27 11.20
N VAL A 212 -15.76 -6.00 10.20
CA VAL A 212 -15.61 -4.86 9.28
C VAL A 212 -15.74 -3.54 10.05
N TYR A 213 -16.71 -3.43 10.97
CA TYR A 213 -16.86 -2.22 11.78
C TYR A 213 -15.65 -1.98 12.69
N ASP A 214 -15.13 -3.02 13.32
CA ASP A 214 -13.94 -2.93 14.18
C ASP A 214 -12.70 -2.55 13.34
N CYS A 215 -12.58 -3.06 12.11
CA CYS A 215 -11.55 -2.65 11.17
C CYS A 215 -11.69 -1.15 10.79
N LEU A 216 -12.89 -0.68 10.44
CA LEU A 216 -13.14 0.74 10.14
C LEU A 216 -12.75 1.65 11.30
N ARG A 217 -12.97 1.22 12.55
CA ARG A 217 -12.48 1.95 13.74
C ARG A 217 -10.96 2.03 13.79
N GLN A 218 -10.25 0.96 13.39
CA GLN A 218 -8.79 1.00 13.30
C GLN A 218 -8.32 1.96 12.20
N LEU A 219 -8.99 1.99 11.04
CA LEU A 219 -8.68 2.97 9.99
C LEU A 219 -8.86 4.41 10.48
N ASP A 220 -9.88 4.67 11.30
CA ASP A 220 -10.07 6.00 11.92
C ASP A 220 -8.90 6.37 12.83
N ILE A 221 -8.40 5.43 13.64
CA ILE A 221 -7.24 5.62 14.50
C ILE A 221 -5.97 5.91 13.68
N ILE A 222 -5.76 5.16 12.60
CA ILE A 222 -4.62 5.35 11.69
C ILE A 222 -4.62 6.76 11.08
N LEU A 223 -5.80 7.31 10.80
CA LEU A 223 -5.94 8.64 10.20
C LEU A 223 -5.71 9.78 11.21
N GLY A 224 -5.83 9.52 12.50
CA GLY A 224 -5.74 10.51 13.59
C GLY A 224 -4.40 10.80 14.14
#